data_54bd60a36872e491118168e8cd5866cd
#
_entry.id   54bd60a36872e491118168e8cd5866cd
#
_cell.length_a   1.000
_cell.length_b   1.000
_cell.length_c   1.000
_cell.angle_alpha   90.00
_cell.angle_beta   90.00
_cell.angle_gamma   90.00
#
_symmetry.space_group_name_H-M   'P 1'
#
loop_
_entity.id
_entity.type
_entity.pdbx_description
1 polymer ?
#
loop_
_entity_poly.entity_id
_entity_poly.type
_entity_poly.pdbx_seq_one_letter_code
_entity_poly.pdbx_strand_id
1 'polypeptide(L)'
;MKKKNKKKKLTEEKIKGIDEILEIPETIPDEVVDTDDEEAEKIKEENEEKITNTKESLYAYFDEIRKEQILSEKEEKKLILLAKKGDNEARSKLIKANLKLVVKIAKRYENFGVPLIDLIEEGNIGLMRAIEKFSLRKGFRFSTYATWWIKQSITRAITNQKNIIRIPVHILDIYHKYLKFVEKELRNTGSYPSREVILKKLKIDSSKLDEILNIIKLPKSLDLEYEDDESDSNKTLKDSIEDKSFIKPDDDYFEKDKKEKIIDIIQMLKPKEQQVILYRFGILDGKNYTLEEIGKKIKLTRERVRQIEAMALRKLREIIKNKENL
;
A
#
# COMPACT_ATOMS: atom_id res chain seq x y z
N MET A 1 42.44 0.00 -3.61
CA MET A 1 41.62 -0.41 -4.77
C MET A 1 40.26 -1.04 -4.40
N LYS A 2 40.15 -1.91 -3.38
CA LYS A 2 38.89 -2.58 -2.99
C LYS A 2 37.73 -1.65 -2.55
N LYS A 3 37.99 -0.49 -1.94
CA LYS A 3 36.94 0.48 -1.54
C LYS A 3 36.31 1.26 -2.71
N LYS A 4 37.05 1.47 -3.82
CA LYS A 4 36.49 2.12 -5.04
C LYS A 4 35.57 1.19 -5.82
N ASN A 5 35.85 -0.12 -5.86
CA ASN A 5 35.01 -1.09 -6.55
C ASN A 5 33.70 -1.36 -5.79
N LYS A 6 33.71 -1.34 -4.44
CA LYS A 6 32.49 -1.51 -3.64
C LYS A 6 31.54 -0.32 -3.78
N LYS A 7 32.10 0.92 -3.90
CA LYS A 7 31.28 2.11 -4.20
C LYS A 7 30.69 2.09 -5.61
N LYS A 8 31.43 1.56 -6.60
CA LYS A 8 30.96 1.45 -7.99
C LYS A 8 29.82 0.43 -8.14
N LYS A 9 29.95 -0.75 -7.51
CA LYS A 9 28.87 -1.76 -7.45
C LYS A 9 27.60 -1.25 -6.77
N LEU A 10 27.74 -0.55 -5.63
CA LEU A 10 26.59 0.06 -4.92
C LEU A 10 25.89 1.17 -5.74
N THR A 11 26.63 1.84 -6.61
CA THR A 11 26.07 2.87 -7.51
C THR A 11 25.34 2.22 -8.70
N GLU A 12 25.88 1.13 -9.24
CA GLU A 12 25.26 0.38 -10.34
C GLU A 12 23.98 -0.36 -9.90
N GLU A 13 23.94 -0.93 -8.69
CA GLU A 13 22.72 -1.51 -8.11
C GLU A 13 21.64 -0.45 -7.81
N LYS A 14 22.06 0.74 -7.34
CA LYS A 14 21.14 1.85 -7.13
C LYS A 14 20.61 2.46 -8.43
N ILE A 15 21.40 2.45 -9.50
CA ILE A 15 20.97 2.89 -10.83
C ILE A 15 19.97 1.89 -11.42
N LYS A 16 20.21 0.58 -11.33
CA LYS A 16 19.23 -0.44 -11.75
C LYS A 16 17.89 -0.30 -11.04
N GLY A 17 17.89 -0.07 -9.72
CA GLY A 17 16.66 0.17 -8.96
C GLY A 17 15.97 1.51 -9.32
N ILE A 18 16.68 2.47 -9.89
CA ILE A 18 16.10 3.74 -10.38
C ILE A 18 15.44 3.54 -11.74
N ASP A 19 16.05 2.74 -12.63
CA ASP A 19 15.50 2.46 -13.96
C ASP A 19 14.16 1.70 -13.87
N GLU A 20 14.02 0.74 -12.96
CA GLU A 20 12.75 0.02 -12.73
C GLU A 20 11.61 0.91 -12.18
N ILE A 21 11.93 2.03 -11.53
CA ILE A 21 10.95 2.94 -10.92
C ILE A 21 10.63 4.13 -11.82
N LEU A 22 11.56 4.51 -12.71
CA LEU A 22 11.42 5.63 -13.65
C LEU A 22 10.51 5.35 -14.86
N GLU A 23 10.14 4.09 -15.09
CA GLU A 23 9.38 3.66 -16.26
C GLU A 23 7.89 4.02 -16.26
N ILE A 24 7.40 4.99 -15.45
CA ILE A 24 6.10 5.60 -15.66
C ILE A 24 6.31 6.95 -16.36
N PRO A 25 6.32 7.03 -17.68
CA PRO A 25 6.50 8.30 -18.37
C PRO A 25 5.24 9.16 -18.20
N GLU A 26 5.40 10.35 -17.65
CA GLU A 26 4.35 11.38 -17.65
C GLU A 26 3.96 11.77 -19.08
N THR A 27 4.86 11.60 -20.03
CA THR A 27 4.64 11.84 -21.47
C THR A 27 5.46 10.83 -22.27
N ILE A 28 4.79 9.92 -22.96
CA ILE A 28 5.42 9.10 -24.00
C ILE A 28 5.59 9.99 -25.22
N PRO A 29 6.79 10.07 -25.85
CA PRO A 29 6.95 10.72 -27.15
C PRO A 29 6.00 10.09 -28.17
N ASP A 30 5.39 10.93 -29.02
CA ASP A 30 4.41 10.49 -30.03
C ASP A 30 5.07 9.75 -31.23
N GLU A 31 6.32 9.33 -31.13
CA GLU A 31 6.98 8.59 -32.19
C GLU A 31 6.51 7.12 -32.21
N VAL A 32 5.77 6.82 -33.25
CA VAL A 32 5.35 5.48 -33.66
C VAL A 32 6.60 4.72 -34.11
N VAL A 33 7.09 3.82 -33.27
CA VAL A 33 8.01 2.76 -33.71
C VAL A 33 7.15 1.50 -33.87
N ASP A 34 6.90 1.16 -35.12
CA ASP A 34 6.44 -0.17 -35.50
C ASP A 34 7.59 -1.13 -35.24
N THR A 35 7.52 -1.91 -34.17
CA THR A 35 8.42 -3.02 -33.93
C THR A 35 7.66 -4.31 -34.11
N ASP A 36 8.21 -5.13 -35.00
CA ASP A 36 7.70 -6.40 -35.49
C ASP A 36 7.52 -7.47 -34.42
N ASP A 37 6.56 -8.36 -34.69
CA ASP A 37 5.98 -9.38 -33.81
C ASP A 37 6.89 -10.61 -33.51
N GLU A 38 8.21 -10.54 -33.60
CA GLU A 38 9.08 -11.73 -33.55
C GLU A 38 9.79 -12.04 -32.21
N GLU A 39 9.70 -11.18 -31.18
CA GLU A 39 10.37 -11.44 -29.88
C GLU A 39 9.49 -12.05 -28.77
N ALA A 40 8.24 -12.38 -29.06
CA ALA A 40 7.27 -12.85 -28.05
C ALA A 40 7.35 -14.37 -27.72
N GLU A 41 8.25 -15.12 -28.31
CA GLU A 41 8.24 -16.62 -28.22
C GLU A 41 9.16 -17.24 -27.17
N LYS A 42 9.98 -16.51 -26.43
CA LYS A 42 11.03 -17.13 -25.60
C LYS A 42 10.86 -17.09 -24.07
N ILE A 43 9.73 -16.68 -23.54
CA ILE A 43 9.46 -16.77 -22.10
C ILE A 43 8.22 -17.64 -21.85
N LYS A 44 8.32 -18.91 -22.20
CA LYS A 44 7.36 -19.95 -21.83
C LYS A 44 8.15 -21.02 -21.08
N GLU A 45 7.77 -21.31 -19.81
CA GLU A 45 7.75 -22.70 -19.30
C GLU A 45 7.54 -22.91 -17.80
N GLU A 46 7.43 -21.91 -16.88
CA GLU A 46 7.40 -22.25 -15.46
C GLU A 46 6.17 -21.82 -14.60
N ASN A 47 5.09 -21.30 -15.17
CA ASN A 47 3.88 -20.94 -14.37
C ASN A 47 2.56 -21.32 -15.05
N GLU A 48 2.39 -22.56 -15.50
CA GLU A 48 1.35 -22.90 -16.47
C GLU A 48 -0.09 -23.02 -15.96
N GLU A 49 -0.39 -23.36 -14.72
CA GLU A 49 -1.78 -23.68 -14.36
C GLU A 49 -2.69 -22.51 -13.94
N LYS A 50 -2.17 -21.44 -13.38
CA LYS A 50 -2.97 -20.22 -13.08
C LYS A 50 -2.98 -19.21 -14.23
N ILE A 51 -2.01 -19.32 -15.12
CA ILE A 51 -1.82 -18.45 -16.30
C ILE A 51 -2.75 -18.90 -17.45
N THR A 52 -3.14 -20.18 -17.54
CA THR A 52 -3.99 -20.70 -18.61
C THR A 52 -5.37 -20.08 -18.62
N ASN A 53 -6.08 -20.02 -17.49
CA ASN A 53 -7.45 -19.45 -17.41
C ASN A 53 -7.49 -17.94 -17.72
N THR A 54 -6.47 -17.20 -17.31
CA THR A 54 -6.38 -15.75 -17.57
C THR A 54 -6.03 -15.49 -19.05
N LYS A 55 -5.16 -16.31 -19.63
CA LYS A 55 -4.83 -16.23 -21.07
C LYS A 55 -6.02 -16.60 -21.95
N GLU A 56 -6.76 -17.65 -21.61
CA GLU A 56 -7.96 -18.05 -22.38
C GLU A 56 -9.03 -16.95 -22.38
N SER A 57 -9.30 -16.32 -21.24
CA SER A 57 -10.25 -15.21 -21.16
C SER A 57 -9.80 -14.00 -21.96
N LEU A 58 -8.50 -13.70 -21.97
CA LEU A 58 -7.91 -12.60 -22.71
C LEU A 58 -7.96 -12.87 -24.23
N TYR A 59 -7.70 -14.12 -24.68
CA TYR A 59 -7.82 -14.52 -26.07
C TYR A 59 -9.28 -14.41 -26.54
N ALA A 60 -10.25 -14.91 -25.77
CA ALA A 60 -11.68 -14.77 -26.08
C ALA A 60 -12.09 -13.29 -26.23
N TYR A 61 -11.64 -12.42 -25.35
CA TYR A 61 -11.85 -10.98 -25.41
C TYR A 61 -11.27 -10.35 -26.70
N PHE A 62 -10.04 -10.73 -27.06
CA PHE A 62 -9.41 -10.24 -28.30
C PHE A 62 -10.13 -10.73 -29.55
N ASP A 63 -10.64 -11.94 -29.56
CA ASP A 63 -11.40 -12.47 -30.70
C ASP A 63 -12.75 -11.76 -30.88
N GLU A 64 -13.41 -11.37 -29.78
CA GLU A 64 -14.62 -10.53 -29.87
C GLU A 64 -14.31 -9.14 -30.41
N ILE A 65 -13.25 -8.50 -29.93
CA ILE A 65 -12.87 -7.15 -30.39
C ILE A 65 -12.43 -7.17 -31.86
N ARG A 66 -11.78 -8.25 -32.33
CA ARG A 66 -11.38 -8.36 -33.75
C ARG A 66 -12.55 -8.25 -34.71
N LYS A 67 -13.72 -8.76 -34.33
CA LYS A 67 -14.94 -8.75 -35.15
C LYS A 67 -15.53 -7.35 -35.32
N GLU A 68 -15.23 -6.42 -34.40
CA GLU A 68 -15.77 -5.06 -34.45
C GLU A 68 -15.09 -4.24 -35.57
N GLN A 69 -15.91 -3.53 -36.35
CA GLN A 69 -15.44 -2.70 -37.45
C GLN A 69 -14.98 -1.33 -36.99
N ILE A 70 -13.95 -0.81 -37.64
CA ILE A 70 -13.51 0.58 -37.44
C ILE A 70 -14.50 1.53 -38.06
N LEU A 71 -14.99 2.51 -37.30
CA LEU A 71 -15.95 3.48 -37.74
C LEU A 71 -15.33 4.52 -38.67
N SER A 72 -16.07 4.86 -39.73
CA SER A 72 -15.74 6.02 -40.56
C SER A 72 -15.99 7.33 -39.76
N GLU A 73 -15.35 8.43 -40.17
CA GLU A 73 -15.49 9.71 -39.47
C GLU A 73 -16.96 10.21 -39.44
N LYS A 74 -17.73 9.92 -40.51
CA LYS A 74 -19.15 10.30 -40.58
C LYS A 74 -20.00 9.49 -39.59
N GLU A 75 -19.78 8.21 -39.49
CA GLU A 75 -20.46 7.31 -38.55
C GLU A 75 -20.09 7.64 -37.11
N GLU A 76 -18.80 7.88 -36.83
CA GLU A 76 -18.31 8.31 -35.52
C GLU A 76 -19.05 9.56 -35.04
N LYS A 77 -19.13 10.61 -35.87
CA LYS A 77 -19.86 11.84 -35.53
C LYS A 77 -21.36 11.60 -35.31
N LYS A 78 -22.01 10.75 -36.14
CA LYS A 78 -23.42 10.40 -36.00
C LYS A 78 -23.68 9.66 -34.66
N LEU A 79 -22.89 8.64 -34.36
CA LEU A 79 -23.02 7.88 -33.13
C LEU A 79 -22.76 8.72 -31.86
N ILE A 80 -21.80 9.64 -31.92
CA ILE A 80 -21.54 10.57 -30.82
C ILE A 80 -22.75 11.48 -30.55
N LEU A 81 -23.42 11.99 -31.62
CA LEU A 81 -24.59 12.80 -31.46
C LEU A 81 -25.77 12.03 -30.87
N LEU A 82 -25.97 10.78 -31.26
CA LEU A 82 -27.02 9.91 -30.72
C LEU A 82 -26.72 9.54 -29.26
N ALA A 83 -25.48 9.15 -28.93
CA ALA A 83 -25.06 8.83 -27.59
C ALA A 83 -25.27 10.03 -26.63
N LYS A 84 -25.00 11.25 -27.08
CA LYS A 84 -25.28 12.48 -26.30
C LYS A 84 -26.77 12.77 -26.08
N LYS A 85 -27.62 12.25 -26.93
CA LYS A 85 -29.10 12.33 -26.76
C LYS A 85 -29.63 11.26 -25.81
N GLY A 86 -28.77 10.39 -25.29
CA GLY A 86 -29.14 9.33 -24.37
C GLY A 86 -29.38 7.96 -25.02
N ASP A 87 -29.04 7.81 -26.30
CA ASP A 87 -29.15 6.53 -26.99
C ASP A 87 -28.06 5.55 -26.52
N ASN A 88 -28.46 4.52 -25.73
CA ASN A 88 -27.58 3.52 -25.17
C ASN A 88 -27.03 2.56 -26.24
N GLU A 89 -27.76 2.29 -27.33
CA GLU A 89 -27.26 1.42 -28.39
C GLU A 89 -26.14 2.12 -29.17
N ALA A 90 -26.30 3.40 -29.49
CA ALA A 90 -25.28 4.21 -30.13
C ALA A 90 -24.02 4.34 -29.24
N ARG A 91 -24.20 4.50 -27.90
CA ARG A 91 -23.10 4.51 -26.93
C ARG A 91 -22.36 3.19 -26.92
N SER A 92 -23.07 2.07 -26.88
CA SER A 92 -22.47 0.72 -26.87
C SER A 92 -21.67 0.44 -28.15
N LYS A 93 -22.25 0.77 -29.33
CA LYS A 93 -21.54 0.65 -30.61
C LYS A 93 -20.27 1.50 -30.67
N LEU A 94 -20.32 2.73 -30.16
CA LEU A 94 -19.16 3.61 -30.13
C LEU A 94 -18.04 3.08 -29.19
N ILE A 95 -18.40 2.50 -28.03
CA ILE A 95 -17.45 1.87 -27.12
C ILE A 95 -16.79 0.68 -27.83
N LYS A 96 -17.59 -0.29 -28.32
CA LYS A 96 -17.09 -1.51 -28.97
C LYS A 96 -16.12 -1.21 -30.12
N ALA A 97 -16.44 -0.26 -30.99
CA ALA A 97 -15.60 0.14 -32.10
C ALA A 97 -14.24 0.74 -31.69
N ASN A 98 -14.12 1.24 -30.46
CA ASN A 98 -12.90 1.86 -29.94
C ASN A 98 -12.13 0.99 -28.95
N LEU A 99 -12.57 -0.24 -28.64
CA LEU A 99 -11.86 -1.14 -27.72
C LEU A 99 -10.46 -1.49 -28.22
N LYS A 100 -10.26 -1.63 -29.54
CA LYS A 100 -8.92 -1.84 -30.15
C LYS A 100 -7.93 -0.74 -29.77
N LEU A 101 -8.38 0.51 -29.69
CA LEU A 101 -7.55 1.63 -29.26
C LEU A 101 -7.14 1.50 -27.80
N VAL A 102 -8.05 1.07 -26.92
CA VAL A 102 -7.76 0.84 -25.50
C VAL A 102 -6.69 -0.24 -25.35
N VAL A 103 -6.86 -1.39 -26.02
CA VAL A 103 -5.88 -2.49 -25.98
C VAL A 103 -4.51 -2.03 -26.47
N LYS A 104 -4.44 -1.30 -27.60
CA LYS A 104 -3.17 -0.77 -28.12
C LYS A 104 -2.46 0.14 -27.10
N ILE A 105 -3.21 0.94 -26.35
CA ILE A 105 -2.64 1.83 -25.33
C ILE A 105 -2.25 1.01 -24.09
N ALA A 106 -3.10 0.08 -23.61
CA ALA A 106 -2.85 -0.72 -22.41
C ALA A 106 -1.62 -1.59 -22.53
N LYS A 107 -1.37 -2.22 -23.70
CA LYS A 107 -0.15 -3.02 -23.97
C LYS A 107 1.15 -2.25 -23.69
N ARG A 108 1.19 -0.93 -23.86
CA ARG A 108 2.39 -0.13 -23.57
C ARG A 108 2.69 -0.02 -22.07
N TYR A 109 1.73 -0.40 -21.23
CA TYR A 109 1.82 -0.34 -19.77
C TYR A 109 1.81 -1.72 -19.11
N GLU A 110 1.94 -2.80 -19.90
CA GLU A 110 1.84 -4.19 -19.43
C GLU A 110 2.87 -4.54 -18.33
N ASN A 111 4.09 -3.96 -18.39
CA ASN A 111 5.18 -4.29 -17.47
C ASN A 111 5.24 -3.41 -16.21
N PHE A 112 4.22 -2.60 -15.95
CA PHE A 112 4.24 -1.67 -14.81
C PHE A 112 3.65 -2.23 -13.51
N GLY A 113 3.56 -3.56 -13.37
CA GLY A 113 3.17 -4.22 -12.12
C GLY A 113 1.65 -4.33 -11.90
N VAL A 114 0.85 -4.10 -12.96
CA VAL A 114 -0.60 -4.33 -12.98
C VAL A 114 -0.93 -5.25 -14.15
N PRO A 115 -1.78 -6.29 -13.97
CA PRO A 115 -2.17 -7.21 -15.04
C PRO A 115 -2.77 -6.47 -16.24
N LEU A 116 -2.46 -6.95 -17.48
CA LEU A 116 -2.95 -6.31 -18.70
C LEU A 116 -4.47 -6.23 -18.77
N ILE A 117 -5.18 -7.22 -18.27
CA ILE A 117 -6.65 -7.24 -18.24
C ILE A 117 -7.21 -6.08 -17.40
N ASP A 118 -6.61 -5.82 -16.24
CA ASP A 118 -7.03 -4.73 -15.36
C ASP A 118 -6.73 -3.36 -15.99
N LEU A 119 -5.59 -3.25 -16.70
CA LEU A 119 -5.25 -2.02 -17.45
C LEU A 119 -6.23 -1.77 -18.59
N ILE A 120 -6.71 -2.83 -19.26
CA ILE A 120 -7.73 -2.71 -20.32
C ILE A 120 -9.05 -2.23 -19.72
N GLU A 121 -9.50 -2.81 -18.61
CA GLU A 121 -10.75 -2.42 -17.95
C GLU A 121 -10.70 -0.96 -17.45
N GLU A 122 -9.61 -0.55 -16.83
CA GLU A 122 -9.41 0.85 -16.44
C GLU A 122 -9.36 1.80 -17.65
N GLY A 123 -8.73 1.33 -18.76
CA GLY A 123 -8.74 2.03 -20.02
C GLY A 123 -10.13 2.17 -20.62
N ASN A 124 -10.97 1.12 -20.52
CA ASN A 124 -12.38 1.13 -20.95
C ASN A 124 -13.19 2.16 -20.12
N ILE A 125 -12.95 2.28 -18.83
CA ILE A 125 -13.54 3.32 -17.98
C ILE A 125 -13.12 4.72 -18.48
N GLY A 126 -11.85 4.88 -18.84
CA GLY A 126 -11.32 6.10 -19.45
C GLY A 126 -12.01 6.44 -20.77
N LEU A 127 -12.20 5.44 -21.64
CA LEU A 127 -12.92 5.59 -22.91
C LEU A 127 -14.37 6.03 -22.70
N MET A 128 -15.09 5.44 -21.76
CA MET A 128 -16.47 5.82 -21.43
C MET A 128 -16.56 7.28 -20.97
N ARG A 129 -15.64 7.74 -20.13
CA ARG A 129 -15.54 9.15 -19.71
C ARG A 129 -15.23 10.07 -20.89
N ALA A 130 -14.39 9.62 -21.83
CA ALA A 130 -14.10 10.39 -23.04
C ALA A 130 -15.35 10.61 -23.89
N ILE A 131 -16.19 9.59 -24.07
CA ILE A 131 -17.44 9.69 -24.83
C ILE A 131 -18.37 10.74 -24.21
N GLU A 132 -18.53 10.74 -22.90
CA GLU A 132 -19.38 11.69 -22.17
C GLU A 132 -18.91 13.14 -22.33
N LYS A 133 -17.60 13.36 -22.26
CA LYS A 133 -17.02 14.71 -22.25
C LYS A 133 -16.62 15.25 -23.64
N PHE A 134 -16.60 14.41 -24.67
CA PHE A 134 -16.15 14.83 -25.99
C PHE A 134 -17.08 15.90 -26.61
N SER A 135 -16.49 16.88 -27.30
CA SER A 135 -17.25 17.93 -28.01
C SER A 135 -16.86 17.98 -29.46
N LEU A 136 -17.86 17.81 -30.34
CA LEU A 136 -17.68 17.87 -31.80
C LEU A 136 -17.25 19.26 -32.31
N ARG A 137 -17.46 20.33 -31.51
CA ARG A 137 -17.20 21.73 -31.95
C ARG A 137 -15.72 21.99 -32.26
N LYS A 138 -14.80 21.20 -31.73
CA LYS A 138 -13.33 21.41 -31.84
C LYS A 138 -12.71 20.84 -33.12
N GLY A 139 -13.44 20.08 -33.94
CA GLY A 139 -12.96 19.55 -35.21
C GLY A 139 -11.93 18.42 -35.15
N PHE A 140 -11.55 17.98 -33.97
CA PHE A 140 -10.59 16.86 -33.78
C PHE A 140 -11.30 15.52 -33.87
N ARG A 141 -10.52 14.45 -34.25
CA ARG A 141 -11.01 13.08 -34.21
C ARG A 141 -11.24 12.63 -32.76
N PHE A 142 -12.24 11.79 -32.54
CA PHE A 142 -12.56 11.25 -31.22
C PHE A 142 -11.38 10.46 -30.63
N SER A 143 -10.68 9.66 -31.44
CA SER A 143 -9.53 8.88 -31.02
C SER A 143 -8.43 9.71 -30.37
N THR A 144 -8.13 10.92 -30.90
CA THR A 144 -7.14 11.84 -30.33
C THR A 144 -7.53 12.28 -28.91
N TYR A 145 -8.80 12.57 -28.69
CA TYR A 145 -9.30 12.98 -27.39
C TYR A 145 -9.41 11.80 -26.41
N ALA A 146 -9.89 10.66 -26.90
CA ALA A 146 -10.04 9.44 -26.11
C ALA A 146 -8.70 8.94 -25.59
N THR A 147 -7.64 9.00 -26.40
CA THR A 147 -6.27 8.58 -26.01
C THR A 147 -5.83 9.26 -24.72
N TRP A 148 -6.11 10.55 -24.54
CA TRP A 148 -5.74 11.26 -23.30
C TRP A 148 -6.48 10.70 -22.07
N TRP A 149 -7.79 10.46 -22.17
CA TRP A 149 -8.59 9.90 -21.09
C TRP A 149 -8.21 8.45 -20.75
N ILE A 150 -7.94 7.64 -21.78
CA ILE A 150 -7.50 6.25 -21.62
C ILE A 150 -6.15 6.24 -20.90
N LYS A 151 -5.15 6.98 -21.37
CA LYS A 151 -3.84 7.11 -20.72
C LYS A 151 -3.98 7.58 -19.26
N GLN A 152 -4.77 8.60 -19.02
CA GLN A 152 -4.99 9.14 -17.67
C GLN A 152 -5.62 8.11 -16.72
N SER A 153 -6.58 7.29 -17.20
CA SER A 153 -7.22 6.27 -16.39
C SER A 153 -6.23 5.13 -16.07
N ILE A 154 -5.48 4.65 -17.07
CA ILE A 154 -4.47 3.61 -16.94
C ILE A 154 -3.35 4.05 -15.96
N THR A 155 -2.76 5.22 -16.15
CA THR A 155 -1.69 5.71 -15.28
C THR A 155 -2.16 5.91 -13.85
N ARG A 156 -3.40 6.37 -13.66
CA ARG A 156 -4.01 6.49 -12.34
C ARG A 156 -4.23 5.12 -11.69
N ALA A 157 -4.64 4.11 -12.44
CA ALA A 157 -4.80 2.74 -11.97
C ALA A 157 -3.46 2.16 -11.52
N ILE A 158 -2.40 2.29 -12.33
CA ILE A 158 -1.05 1.86 -11.98
C ILE A 158 -0.60 2.52 -10.67
N THR A 159 -0.74 3.84 -10.56
CA THR A 159 -0.36 4.58 -9.34
C THR A 159 -1.08 4.08 -8.09
N ASN A 160 -2.34 3.63 -8.23
CA ASN A 160 -3.16 3.17 -7.11
C ASN A 160 -2.95 1.68 -6.75
N GLN A 161 -2.61 0.84 -7.73
CA GLN A 161 -2.66 -0.63 -7.61
C GLN A 161 -1.28 -1.31 -7.68
N LYS A 162 -0.26 -0.64 -8.25
CA LYS A 162 1.10 -1.21 -8.39
C LYS A 162 1.69 -1.66 -7.05
N ASN A 163 1.48 -0.88 -5.99
CA ASN A 163 2.10 -1.14 -4.70
C ASN A 163 1.15 -1.92 -3.77
N ILE A 164 1.65 -2.95 -3.08
CA ILE A 164 0.90 -3.70 -2.06
C ILE A 164 0.36 -2.77 -0.98
N ILE A 165 1.19 -1.82 -0.53
CA ILE A 165 0.77 -0.75 0.38
C ILE A 165 0.46 0.49 -0.45
N ARG A 166 -0.81 0.93 -0.46
CA ARG A 166 -1.23 2.10 -1.22
C ARG A 166 -0.52 3.37 -0.74
N ILE A 167 0.18 4.02 -1.66
CA ILE A 167 0.86 5.31 -1.41
C ILE A 167 0.02 6.45 -2.02
N PRO A 168 -0.19 7.56 -1.29
CA PRO A 168 -0.87 8.74 -1.82
C PRO A 168 -0.15 9.35 -3.02
N VAL A 169 -0.93 9.78 -4.05
CA VAL A 169 -0.39 10.29 -5.32
C VAL A 169 0.59 11.45 -5.12
N HIS A 170 0.30 12.38 -4.20
CA HIS A 170 1.16 13.53 -3.96
C HIS A 170 2.56 13.17 -3.42
N ILE A 171 2.70 12.03 -2.72
CA ILE A 171 4.00 11.50 -2.27
C ILE A 171 4.77 10.92 -3.45
N LEU A 172 4.08 10.16 -4.32
CA LEU A 172 4.67 9.64 -5.54
C LEU A 172 5.13 10.76 -6.49
N ASP A 173 4.36 11.84 -6.63
CA ASP A 173 4.73 13.01 -7.44
C ASP A 173 6.02 13.68 -6.94
N ILE A 174 6.18 13.80 -5.61
CA ILE A 174 7.41 14.35 -5.03
C ILE A 174 8.58 13.40 -5.30
N TYR A 175 8.35 12.08 -5.14
CA TYR A 175 9.37 11.08 -5.38
C TYR A 175 9.80 11.01 -6.85
N HIS A 176 8.87 11.08 -7.81
CA HIS A 176 9.22 11.17 -9.24
C HIS A 176 10.04 12.43 -9.56
N LYS A 177 9.69 13.58 -8.96
CA LYS A 177 10.49 14.81 -9.11
C LYS A 177 11.90 14.63 -8.53
N TYR A 178 12.03 13.93 -7.40
CA TYR A 178 13.30 13.58 -6.80
C TYR A 178 14.14 12.70 -7.75
N LEU A 179 13.56 11.61 -8.28
CA LEU A 179 14.26 10.72 -9.19
C LEU A 179 14.71 11.42 -10.47
N LYS A 180 13.82 12.17 -11.13
CA LYS A 180 14.16 12.96 -12.34
C LYS A 180 15.28 13.97 -12.07
N PHE A 181 15.30 14.58 -10.88
CA PHE A 181 16.35 15.52 -10.52
C PHE A 181 17.69 14.79 -10.31
N VAL A 182 17.69 13.68 -9.55
CA VAL A 182 18.89 12.88 -9.29
C VAL A 182 19.47 12.33 -10.60
N GLU A 183 18.64 11.79 -11.48
CA GLU A 183 19.06 11.28 -12.79
C GLU A 183 19.70 12.39 -13.65
N LYS A 184 19.06 13.56 -13.71
CA LYS A 184 19.60 14.71 -14.44
C LYS A 184 20.96 15.15 -13.92
N GLU A 185 21.13 15.24 -12.61
CA GLU A 185 22.42 15.61 -12.00
C GLU A 185 23.47 14.53 -12.22
N LEU A 186 23.13 13.25 -12.11
CA LEU A 186 24.03 12.13 -12.43
C LEU A 186 24.53 12.19 -13.89
N ARG A 187 23.64 12.47 -14.84
CA ARG A 187 24.02 12.63 -16.26
C ARG A 187 24.92 13.84 -16.48
N ASN A 188 24.69 14.95 -15.76
CA ASN A 188 25.44 16.19 -15.94
C ASN A 188 26.80 16.20 -15.23
N THR A 189 26.85 15.70 -13.99
CA THR A 189 28.02 15.81 -13.11
C THR A 189 28.76 14.49 -12.88
N GLY A 190 28.16 13.35 -13.28
CA GLY A 190 28.69 12.02 -13.02
C GLY A 190 28.69 11.63 -11.53
N SER A 191 28.12 12.46 -10.64
CA SER A 191 28.09 12.24 -9.20
C SER A 191 26.70 12.45 -8.62
N TYR A 192 26.40 11.74 -7.52
CA TYR A 192 25.12 11.89 -6.83
C TYR A 192 25.02 13.26 -6.16
N PRO A 193 23.92 14.02 -6.35
CA PRO A 193 23.76 15.34 -5.76
C PRO A 193 23.77 15.28 -4.23
N SER A 194 24.33 16.35 -3.59
CA SER A 194 24.30 16.43 -2.14
C SER A 194 22.88 16.62 -1.62
N ARG A 195 22.62 16.14 -0.39
CA ARG A 195 21.30 16.23 0.25
C ARG A 195 20.78 17.67 0.28
N GLU A 196 21.64 18.64 0.55
CA GLU A 196 21.26 20.06 0.60
C GLU A 196 20.75 20.60 -0.74
N VAL A 197 21.37 20.19 -1.84
CA VAL A 197 20.96 20.56 -3.20
C VAL A 197 19.57 19.97 -3.53
N ILE A 198 19.34 18.71 -3.14
CA ILE A 198 18.06 18.04 -3.31
C ILE A 198 16.94 18.78 -2.54
N LEU A 199 17.16 19.08 -1.25
CA LEU A 199 16.18 19.78 -0.40
C LEU A 199 15.83 21.16 -0.95
N LYS A 200 16.85 21.95 -1.38
CA LYS A 200 16.63 23.26 -2.02
C LYS A 200 15.83 23.16 -3.31
N LYS A 201 16.10 22.13 -4.14
CA LYS A 201 15.41 21.98 -5.42
C LYS A 201 13.96 21.55 -5.26
N LEU A 202 13.70 20.61 -4.37
CA LEU A 202 12.35 20.08 -4.11
C LEU A 202 11.53 20.96 -3.18
N LYS A 203 12.16 21.94 -2.51
CA LYS A 203 11.52 22.81 -1.50
C LYS A 203 10.83 22.03 -0.38
N ILE A 204 11.47 20.98 0.10
CA ILE A 204 10.99 20.13 1.19
C ILE A 204 11.98 20.12 2.33
N ASP A 205 11.49 19.81 3.53
CA ASP A 205 12.32 19.65 4.72
C ASP A 205 13.02 18.28 4.74
N SER A 206 14.13 18.20 5.50
CA SER A 206 14.95 17.01 5.62
C SER A 206 14.15 15.82 6.17
N SER A 207 13.36 16.04 7.23
CA SER A 207 12.50 15.00 7.83
C SER A 207 11.48 14.45 6.85
N LYS A 208 10.89 15.32 6.04
CA LYS A 208 9.90 14.94 5.03
C LYS A 208 10.50 14.12 3.89
N LEU A 209 11.75 14.40 3.50
CA LEU A 209 12.45 13.59 2.52
C LEU A 209 12.69 12.17 3.05
N ASP A 210 13.16 12.04 4.30
CA ASP A 210 13.40 10.74 4.94
C ASP A 210 12.09 9.93 5.09
N GLU A 211 11.00 10.59 5.46
CA GLU A 211 9.67 9.99 5.53
C GLU A 211 9.24 9.44 4.16
N ILE A 212 9.36 10.23 3.10
CA ILE A 212 9.01 9.81 1.74
C ILE A 212 9.86 8.61 1.30
N LEU A 213 11.17 8.65 1.52
CA LEU A 213 12.07 7.55 1.15
C LEU A 213 11.80 6.28 1.96
N ASN A 214 11.32 6.39 3.20
CA ASN A 214 10.92 5.24 4.01
C ASN A 214 9.58 4.64 3.57
N ILE A 215 8.60 5.47 3.21
CA ILE A 215 7.27 5.02 2.74
C ILE A 215 7.37 4.25 1.40
N ILE A 216 8.31 4.63 0.53
CA ILE A 216 8.46 4.06 -0.81
C ILE A 216 9.25 2.75 -0.82
N LYS A 217 9.87 2.35 0.29
CA LYS A 217 10.54 1.06 0.38
C LYS A 217 9.57 -0.06 0.05
N LEU A 218 9.91 -0.85 -0.97
CA LEU A 218 9.11 -2.01 -1.35
C LEU A 218 9.09 -3.03 -0.20
N PRO A 219 7.92 -3.62 0.12
CA PRO A 219 7.86 -4.72 1.06
C PRO A 219 8.68 -5.90 0.54
N LYS A 220 9.43 -6.55 1.42
CA LYS A 220 10.17 -7.77 1.09
C LYS A 220 9.26 -8.98 1.29
N SER A 221 9.45 -10.02 0.46
CA SER A 221 8.77 -11.30 0.69
C SER A 221 9.26 -11.93 1.98
N LEU A 222 8.36 -12.48 2.76
CA LEU A 222 8.69 -13.26 3.96
C LEU A 222 9.30 -14.62 3.62
N ASP A 223 9.00 -15.13 2.42
CA ASP A 223 9.51 -16.41 1.92
C ASP A 223 10.87 -16.26 1.21
N LEU A 224 11.48 -15.06 1.30
CA LEU A 224 12.80 -14.83 0.72
C LEU A 224 13.84 -15.63 1.50
N GLU A 225 14.48 -16.57 0.81
CA GLU A 225 15.57 -17.36 1.35
C GLU A 225 16.83 -16.50 1.46
N TYR A 226 17.56 -16.67 2.54
CA TYR A 226 18.90 -16.09 2.69
C TYR A 226 19.89 -17.19 3.12
N GLU A 227 21.04 -17.17 2.45
CA GLU A 227 22.11 -18.07 2.75
C GLU A 227 22.83 -17.58 4.04
N ASP A 228 22.74 -18.35 5.11
CA ASP A 228 23.61 -18.21 6.27
C ASP A 228 24.85 -19.08 6.03
N ASP A 229 26.02 -18.46 6.04
CA ASP A 229 27.32 -19.13 5.77
C ASP A 229 27.64 -20.33 6.68
N GLU A 230 26.84 -20.59 7.73
CA GLU A 230 27.10 -21.62 8.74
C GLU A 230 26.07 -22.77 8.80
N SER A 231 24.99 -22.76 8.03
CA SER A 231 23.98 -23.82 8.08
C SER A 231 23.43 -24.19 6.70
N ASP A 232 23.45 -25.49 6.40
CA ASP A 232 22.94 -26.15 5.18
C ASP A 232 21.38 -26.09 5.05
N SER A 233 20.69 -25.22 5.80
CA SER A 233 19.24 -25.09 5.80
C SER A 233 18.83 -23.75 5.20
N ASN A 234 18.04 -23.80 4.12
CA ASN A 234 17.36 -22.64 3.53
C ASN A 234 16.43 -21.98 4.55
N LYS A 235 16.95 -20.99 5.28
CA LYS A 235 16.15 -20.21 6.24
C LYS A 235 15.43 -19.09 5.50
N THR A 236 14.16 -18.92 5.79
CA THR A 236 13.37 -17.82 5.24
C THR A 236 13.38 -16.61 6.18
N LEU A 237 13.09 -15.42 5.63
CA LEU A 237 12.94 -14.20 6.44
C LEU A 237 11.85 -14.37 7.52
N LYS A 238 10.82 -15.18 7.23
CA LYS A 238 9.74 -15.52 8.15
C LYS A 238 10.26 -16.20 9.43
N ASP A 239 11.24 -17.10 9.29
CA ASP A 239 11.79 -17.86 10.43
C ASP A 239 12.62 -16.99 11.38
N SER A 240 13.06 -15.81 10.92
CA SER A 240 13.81 -14.84 11.72
C SER A 240 12.93 -13.84 12.49
N ILE A 241 11.63 -13.81 12.24
CA ILE A 241 10.71 -12.83 12.86
C ILE A 241 10.23 -13.40 14.19
N GLU A 242 10.54 -12.68 15.29
CA GLU A 242 10.06 -13.02 16.62
C GLU A 242 8.54 -12.80 16.74
N ASP A 243 7.82 -13.78 17.28
CA ASP A 243 6.41 -13.62 17.65
C ASP A 243 6.29 -12.81 18.95
N LYS A 244 5.93 -11.54 18.81
CA LYS A 244 5.73 -10.62 19.94
C LYS A 244 4.42 -10.83 20.70
N SER A 245 3.51 -11.64 20.17
CA SER A 245 2.27 -11.98 20.87
C SER A 245 2.48 -13.05 21.94
N PHE A 246 3.57 -13.79 21.84
CA PHE A 246 3.93 -14.81 22.81
C PHE A 246 4.59 -14.16 24.03
N ILE A 247 3.97 -14.35 25.20
CA ILE A 247 4.52 -13.87 26.47
C ILE A 247 5.69 -14.78 26.82
N LYS A 248 6.88 -14.20 27.00
CA LYS A 248 8.05 -14.97 27.44
C LYS A 248 7.76 -15.65 28.78
N PRO A 249 8.25 -16.87 29.02
CA PRO A 249 8.03 -17.60 30.30
C PRO A 249 8.40 -16.76 31.52
N ASP A 250 9.49 -16.00 31.43
CA ASP A 250 9.95 -15.12 32.50
C ASP A 250 8.94 -14.00 32.79
N ASP A 251 8.39 -13.37 31.75
CA ASP A 251 7.39 -12.29 31.89
C ASP A 251 6.08 -12.82 32.46
N ASP A 252 5.63 -14.03 32.06
CA ASP A 252 4.44 -14.67 32.62
C ASP A 252 4.64 -15.00 34.10
N TYR A 253 5.84 -15.51 34.48
CA TYR A 253 6.18 -15.75 35.85
C TYR A 253 6.20 -14.46 36.69
N PHE A 254 6.82 -13.40 36.19
CA PHE A 254 6.86 -12.12 36.89
C PHE A 254 5.47 -11.49 37.03
N GLU A 255 4.60 -11.62 36.04
CA GLU A 255 3.22 -11.14 36.15
C GLU A 255 2.40 -11.96 37.18
N LYS A 256 2.60 -13.27 37.27
CA LYS A 256 1.97 -14.11 38.30
C LYS A 256 2.49 -13.77 39.72
N ASP A 257 3.78 -13.66 39.88
CA ASP A 257 4.41 -13.28 41.15
C ASP A 257 3.94 -11.90 41.64
N LYS A 258 3.85 -10.93 40.71
CA LYS A 258 3.28 -9.62 41.04
C LYS A 258 1.81 -9.71 41.49
N LYS A 259 0.98 -10.51 40.80
CA LYS A 259 -0.43 -10.71 41.19
C LYS A 259 -0.55 -11.34 42.57
N GLU A 260 0.25 -12.37 42.84
CA GLU A 260 0.26 -13.01 44.16
C GLU A 260 0.67 -12.04 45.26
N LYS A 261 1.74 -11.27 45.07
CA LYS A 261 2.18 -10.24 46.02
C LYS A 261 1.13 -9.17 46.27
N ILE A 262 0.40 -8.75 45.21
CA ILE A 262 -0.71 -7.79 45.34
C ILE A 262 -1.85 -8.38 46.16
N ILE A 263 -2.21 -9.66 45.92
CA ILE A 263 -3.26 -10.35 46.69
C ILE A 263 -2.88 -10.46 48.15
N ASP A 264 -1.63 -10.83 48.47
CA ASP A 264 -1.15 -10.92 49.84
C ASP A 264 -1.23 -9.60 50.60
N ILE A 265 -0.88 -8.48 49.91
CA ILE A 265 -1.00 -7.14 50.50
C ILE A 265 -2.47 -6.76 50.72
N ILE A 266 -3.36 -7.10 49.79
CA ILE A 266 -4.79 -6.84 49.91
C ILE A 266 -5.39 -7.65 51.10
N GLN A 267 -4.93 -8.87 51.32
CA GLN A 267 -5.40 -9.70 52.46
C GLN A 267 -5.12 -9.07 53.85
N MET A 268 -4.19 -8.14 53.93
CA MET A 268 -3.91 -7.39 55.17
C MET A 268 -4.94 -6.30 55.47
N LEU A 269 -5.85 -6.01 54.54
CA LEU A 269 -6.93 -5.03 54.71
C LEU A 269 -8.14 -5.68 55.41
N LYS A 270 -9.06 -4.85 55.93
CA LYS A 270 -10.34 -5.34 56.49
C LYS A 270 -11.22 -5.93 55.36
N PRO A 271 -12.08 -6.96 55.65
CA PRO A 271 -12.85 -7.67 54.63
C PRO A 271 -13.67 -6.77 53.66
N LYS A 272 -14.28 -5.70 54.18
CA LYS A 272 -15.02 -4.74 53.35
C LYS A 272 -14.13 -3.89 52.46
N GLU A 273 -12.93 -3.53 52.93
CA GLU A 273 -11.92 -2.81 52.17
C GLU A 273 -11.35 -3.68 51.06
N GLN A 274 -11.10 -4.95 51.33
CA GLN A 274 -10.65 -5.96 50.36
C GLN A 274 -11.65 -6.08 49.21
N GLN A 275 -12.93 -6.30 49.52
CA GLN A 275 -13.96 -6.45 48.50
C GLN A 275 -14.08 -5.23 47.60
N VAL A 276 -14.01 -4.01 48.13
CA VAL A 276 -14.08 -2.79 47.35
C VAL A 276 -12.89 -2.69 46.37
N ILE A 277 -11.68 -2.97 46.83
CA ILE A 277 -10.46 -2.95 45.98
C ILE A 277 -10.51 -4.04 44.92
N LEU A 278 -10.86 -5.28 45.29
CA LEU A 278 -10.93 -6.41 44.36
C LEU A 278 -11.91 -6.15 43.21
N TYR A 279 -13.12 -5.61 43.51
CA TYR A 279 -14.09 -5.26 42.47
C TYR A 279 -13.69 -4.03 41.69
N ARG A 280 -13.10 -3.01 42.34
CA ARG A 280 -12.74 -1.76 41.67
C ARG A 280 -11.67 -1.95 40.60
N PHE A 281 -10.67 -2.74 40.92
CA PHE A 281 -9.53 -3.03 40.03
C PHE A 281 -9.64 -4.34 39.25
N GLY A 282 -10.72 -5.07 39.41
CA GLY A 282 -10.99 -6.29 38.66
C GLY A 282 -9.96 -7.41 38.89
N ILE A 283 -9.38 -7.50 40.10
CA ILE A 283 -8.27 -8.42 40.35
C ILE A 283 -8.72 -9.88 40.32
N LEU A 284 -9.99 -10.15 40.66
CA LEU A 284 -10.57 -11.51 40.62
C LEU A 284 -11.15 -11.88 39.25
N ASP A 285 -11.96 -11.00 38.68
CA ASP A 285 -12.80 -11.31 37.51
C ASP A 285 -12.31 -10.63 36.22
N GLY A 286 -11.19 -9.87 36.28
CA GLY A 286 -10.69 -9.07 35.17
C GLY A 286 -11.61 -7.91 34.75
N LYS A 287 -12.70 -7.65 35.50
CA LYS A 287 -13.68 -6.59 35.19
C LYS A 287 -13.64 -5.47 36.21
N ASN A 288 -13.40 -4.25 35.77
CA ASN A 288 -13.42 -3.06 36.61
C ASN A 288 -14.87 -2.59 36.81
N TYR A 289 -15.30 -2.53 38.07
CA TYR A 289 -16.66 -2.05 38.41
C TYR A 289 -16.66 -0.57 38.81
N THR A 290 -17.75 0.10 38.50
CA THR A 290 -17.98 1.48 38.93
C THR A 290 -18.35 1.53 40.44
N LEU A 291 -18.13 2.68 41.10
CA LEU A 291 -18.45 2.83 42.53
C LEU A 291 -19.94 2.57 42.83
N GLU A 292 -20.82 2.86 41.88
CA GLU A 292 -22.26 2.62 42.00
C GLU A 292 -22.60 1.12 41.94
N GLU A 293 -22.00 0.39 41.01
CA GLU A 293 -22.17 -1.06 40.86
C GLU A 293 -21.61 -1.82 42.09
N ILE A 294 -20.45 -1.38 42.58
CA ILE A 294 -19.87 -1.91 43.83
C ILE A 294 -20.83 -1.64 44.98
N GLY A 295 -21.38 -0.43 45.07
CA GLY A 295 -22.36 -0.06 46.10
C GLY A 295 -23.61 -0.98 46.09
N LYS A 296 -24.12 -1.28 44.90
CA LYS A 296 -25.25 -2.24 44.72
C LYS A 296 -24.86 -3.65 45.18
N LYS A 297 -23.66 -4.13 44.86
CA LYS A 297 -23.19 -5.48 45.28
C LYS A 297 -22.95 -5.61 46.78
N ILE A 298 -22.40 -4.56 47.43
CA ILE A 298 -22.05 -4.60 48.87
C ILE A 298 -23.14 -3.98 49.76
N LYS A 299 -24.23 -3.50 49.14
CA LYS A 299 -25.33 -2.81 49.81
C LYS A 299 -24.90 -1.56 50.57
N LEU A 300 -24.07 -0.73 49.93
CA LEU A 300 -23.59 0.55 50.43
C LEU A 300 -23.88 1.69 49.45
N THR A 301 -23.92 2.93 49.95
CA THR A 301 -24.03 4.10 49.06
C THR A 301 -22.73 4.35 48.29
N ARG A 302 -22.85 4.93 47.10
CA ARG A 302 -21.70 5.31 46.26
C ARG A 302 -20.64 6.09 47.02
N GLU A 303 -21.06 7.07 47.81
CA GLU A 303 -20.13 7.91 48.59
C GLU A 303 -19.43 7.10 49.70
N ARG A 304 -20.13 6.15 50.32
CA ARG A 304 -19.51 5.27 51.32
C ARG A 304 -18.48 4.34 50.70
N VAL A 305 -18.71 3.82 49.49
CA VAL A 305 -17.74 3.01 48.73
C VAL A 305 -16.50 3.86 48.41
N ARG A 306 -16.68 5.13 47.97
CA ARG A 306 -15.57 6.06 47.71
C ARG A 306 -14.71 6.31 48.95
N GLN A 307 -15.34 6.48 50.11
CA GLN A 307 -14.62 6.65 51.39
C GLN A 307 -13.81 5.40 51.74
N ILE A 308 -14.38 4.20 51.57
CA ILE A 308 -13.71 2.93 51.83
C ILE A 308 -12.55 2.75 50.88
N GLU A 309 -12.70 3.03 49.58
CA GLU A 309 -11.63 3.02 48.60
C GLU A 309 -10.47 3.92 48.99
N ALA A 310 -10.75 5.18 49.33
CA ALA A 310 -9.72 6.14 49.73
C ALA A 310 -8.96 5.70 50.99
N MET A 311 -9.66 5.15 52.00
CA MET A 311 -9.05 4.64 53.21
C MET A 311 -8.20 3.39 52.91
N ALA A 312 -8.69 2.45 52.09
CA ALA A 312 -7.97 1.25 51.71
C ALA A 312 -6.69 1.56 50.96
N LEU A 313 -6.74 2.47 49.98
CA LEU A 313 -5.57 2.91 49.24
C LEU A 313 -4.52 3.59 50.13
N ARG A 314 -4.95 4.40 51.15
CA ARG A 314 -4.01 4.98 52.11
C ARG A 314 -3.29 3.90 52.93
N LYS A 315 -4.04 2.91 53.44
CA LYS A 315 -3.46 1.80 54.19
C LYS A 315 -2.51 0.97 53.34
N LEU A 316 -2.87 0.67 52.09
CA LEU A 316 -1.99 -0.04 51.15
C LEU A 316 -0.66 0.70 50.93
N ARG A 317 -0.68 2.02 50.80
CA ARG A 317 0.53 2.84 50.66
C ARG A 317 1.41 2.78 51.93
N GLU A 318 0.81 2.77 53.13
CA GLU A 318 1.56 2.62 54.39
C GLU A 318 2.18 1.24 54.52
N ILE A 319 1.45 0.17 54.15
CA ILE A 319 1.96 -1.21 54.20
C ILE A 319 3.13 -1.38 53.20
N ILE A 320 3.04 -0.83 52.01
CA ILE A 320 4.10 -0.91 51.01
C ILE A 320 5.35 -0.19 51.49
N LYS A 321 5.19 1.08 51.98
CA LYS A 321 6.32 1.82 52.55
C LYS A 321 7.03 1.11 53.71
N ASN A 322 6.27 0.46 54.56
CA ASN A 322 6.83 -0.29 55.68
C ASN A 322 7.56 -1.58 55.23
N LYS A 323 7.14 -2.18 54.10
CA LYS A 323 7.81 -3.34 53.48
C LYS A 323 9.05 -2.96 52.67
N GLU A 324 9.09 -1.76 52.08
CA GLU A 324 10.27 -1.26 51.35
C GLU A 324 11.38 -0.77 52.29
N ASN A 325 11.09 -0.51 53.57
CA ASN A 325 12.05 -0.09 54.58
C ASN A 325 12.58 -1.25 55.43
N LEU A 326 12.23 -2.49 55.10
CA LEU A 326 12.75 -3.73 55.66
C LEU A 326 13.59 -4.50 54.62
#